data_5853286b09f23918928e36857ed549a5
#
_entry.id   5853286b09f23918928e36857ed549a5
#
_cell.length_a   1.000
_cell.length_b   1.000
_cell.length_c   1.000
_cell.angle_alpha   90.00
_cell.angle_beta   90.00
_cell.angle_gamma   90.00
#
_symmetry.space_group_name_H-M   'P 1'
#
loop_
_entity.id
_entity.type
_entity.pdbx_description
1 polymer ?
#
loop_
_entity_poly.entity_id
_entity_poly.type
_entity_poly.pdbx_seq_one_letter_code
_entity_poly.pdbx_strand_id
1 'polypeptide(L)'
;MHVASAARLGPDYQPCHYGRSKVSFRGPRVEPAGRYAVFLGGNETFGRFIERPFPALIAAAAGIAAINLGCANAGLDLYVKDPSLLEIVAGAETAVIQIMGAQNMSNRFYVVHPRRNDRFVRASATLKALYPEVDFTEYHFTRHLLMALRDQSPGCFELVVEELRAAWVARMRSLLEQVSGRAILLWLSDRAPEDDAEELSPGGEPLLVNREMLAALADTGAELVEHVASPAEIASGREAMIYSELEQAAAREMLGPRVHADVAARLAPFFGAGHEMKRPA
;
A
#
# COMPACT_ATOMS: atom_id res chain seq x y z
N MET A 1 -16.63 40.48 14.49
CA MET A 1 -17.17 39.11 14.51
C MET A 1 -16.13 38.17 13.96
N HIS A 2 -15.39 37.49 14.84
CA HIS A 2 -14.47 36.41 14.44
C HIS A 2 -15.30 35.17 14.23
N VAL A 3 -15.45 34.75 12.98
CA VAL A 3 -15.98 33.43 12.66
C VAL A 3 -14.89 32.44 13.12
N ALA A 4 -15.18 31.71 14.20
CA ALA A 4 -14.34 30.61 14.62
C ALA A 4 -14.24 29.63 13.45
N SER A 5 -13.04 29.46 12.90
CA SER A 5 -12.75 28.40 11.93
C SER A 5 -13.13 27.08 12.56
N ALA A 6 -14.15 26.40 12.02
CA ALA A 6 -14.48 25.05 12.46
C ALA A 6 -13.20 24.21 12.38
N ALA A 7 -12.81 23.61 13.50
CA ALA A 7 -11.62 22.75 13.55
C ALA A 7 -11.78 21.67 12.47
N ARG A 8 -10.88 21.62 11.49
CA ARG A 8 -10.86 20.59 10.45
C ARG A 8 -10.67 19.24 11.14
N LEU A 9 -11.65 18.37 11.01
CA LEU A 9 -11.63 17.01 11.57
C LEU A 9 -10.74 16.04 10.76
N GLY A 10 -10.16 16.48 9.64
CA GLY A 10 -9.29 15.70 8.76
C GLY A 10 -8.86 16.51 7.53
N PRO A 11 -7.92 16.00 6.72
CA PRO A 11 -7.58 16.58 5.42
C PRO A 11 -8.80 16.56 4.46
N ASP A 12 -8.82 17.50 3.52
CA ASP A 12 -9.77 17.42 2.41
C ASP A 12 -9.29 16.39 1.38
N TYR A 13 -9.85 15.20 1.47
CA TYR A 13 -9.44 14.09 0.58
C TYR A 13 -10.03 14.19 -0.83
N GLN A 14 -11.05 15.01 -1.09
CA GLN A 14 -11.71 15.18 -2.39
C GLN A 14 -11.97 13.85 -3.12
N PRO A 15 -12.76 12.93 -2.55
CA PRO A 15 -12.86 11.57 -3.07
C PRO A 15 -13.25 11.52 -4.54
N CYS A 16 -12.58 10.69 -5.33
CA CYS A 16 -12.84 10.53 -6.76
C CYS A 16 -12.80 9.06 -7.18
N HIS A 17 -13.28 8.77 -8.39
CA HIS A 17 -13.31 7.45 -8.99
C HIS A 17 -12.69 7.48 -10.38
N TYR A 18 -12.13 6.33 -10.81
CA TYR A 18 -11.54 6.16 -12.13
C TYR A 18 -12.22 5.04 -12.92
N GLY A 19 -12.55 5.32 -14.18
CA GLY A 19 -13.20 4.36 -15.08
C GLY A 19 -14.48 3.76 -14.48
N ARG A 20 -14.56 2.43 -14.49
CA ARG A 20 -15.65 1.66 -13.89
C ARG A 20 -15.35 1.18 -12.47
N SER A 21 -14.20 1.53 -11.94
CA SER A 21 -13.82 1.16 -10.58
C SER A 21 -14.84 1.72 -9.57
N LYS A 22 -15.22 0.86 -8.62
CA LYS A 22 -16.09 1.24 -7.50
C LYS A 22 -15.28 1.62 -6.26
N VAL A 23 -13.95 1.70 -6.39
CA VAL A 23 -13.06 2.14 -5.33
C VAL A 23 -12.98 3.66 -5.35
N SER A 24 -13.07 4.26 -4.17
CA SER A 24 -12.88 5.69 -3.99
C SER A 24 -11.42 5.97 -3.66
N PHE A 25 -10.81 6.86 -4.43
CA PHE A 25 -9.42 7.30 -4.26
C PHE A 25 -9.35 8.73 -3.79
N ARG A 26 -8.17 9.14 -3.31
CA ARG A 26 -7.92 10.52 -2.96
C ARG A 26 -7.77 11.39 -4.20
N GLY A 27 -8.52 12.50 -4.25
CA GLY A 27 -8.41 13.53 -5.27
C GLY A 27 -7.45 14.68 -4.92
N PRO A 28 -7.52 15.76 -5.69
CA PRO A 28 -8.45 15.96 -6.79
C PRO A 28 -8.26 14.95 -7.92
N ARG A 29 -9.33 14.63 -8.66
CA ARG A 29 -9.24 13.71 -9.80
C ARG A 29 -8.32 14.31 -10.87
N VAL A 30 -7.38 13.49 -11.33
CA VAL A 30 -6.45 13.79 -12.42
C VAL A 30 -6.81 12.90 -13.61
N GLU A 31 -7.01 13.48 -14.79
CA GLU A 31 -7.29 12.69 -15.98
C GLU A 31 -6.03 11.93 -16.45
N PRO A 32 -6.15 10.62 -16.77
CA PRO A 32 -5.03 9.81 -17.24
C PRO A 32 -4.74 10.10 -18.72
N ALA A 33 -4.24 11.30 -19.01
CA ALA A 33 -3.97 11.78 -20.38
C ALA A 33 -2.58 12.40 -20.46
N GLY A 34 -1.89 12.19 -21.58
CA GLY A 34 -0.52 12.67 -21.79
C GLY A 34 0.48 11.98 -20.85
N ARG A 35 1.46 12.74 -20.37
CA ARG A 35 2.49 12.26 -19.45
C ARG A 35 1.96 12.31 -18.02
N TYR A 36 1.91 11.20 -17.34
CA TYR A 36 1.52 11.13 -15.93
C TYR A 36 2.24 10.02 -15.19
N ALA A 37 2.32 10.18 -13.88
CA ALA A 37 2.73 9.15 -12.95
C ALA A 37 1.51 8.58 -12.20
N VAL A 38 1.56 7.30 -11.87
CA VAL A 38 0.56 6.64 -11.04
C VAL A 38 1.19 6.12 -9.75
N PHE A 39 0.49 6.27 -8.64
CA PHE A 39 0.94 5.84 -7.31
C PHE A 39 -0.06 4.85 -6.74
N LEU A 40 0.38 3.60 -6.53
CA LEU A 40 -0.40 2.53 -5.95
C LEU A 40 0.10 2.23 -4.54
N GLY A 41 -0.79 1.91 -3.62
CA GLY A 41 -0.39 1.56 -2.26
C GLY A 41 -1.49 1.63 -1.23
N GLY A 42 -1.09 1.52 0.02
CA GLY A 42 -1.95 1.52 1.18
C GLY A 42 -2.22 2.91 1.77
N ASN A 43 -2.27 2.97 3.08
CA ASN A 43 -2.55 4.18 3.86
C ASN A 43 -1.58 5.32 3.57
N GLU A 44 -0.29 5.02 3.39
CA GLU A 44 0.75 6.02 3.18
C GLU A 44 0.64 6.65 1.77
N THR A 45 0.39 5.85 0.73
CA THR A 45 0.14 6.39 -0.61
C THR A 45 -1.15 7.20 -0.65
N PHE A 46 -2.23 6.72 -0.01
CA PHE A 46 -3.45 7.51 0.16
C PHE A 46 -3.16 8.83 0.89
N GLY A 47 -2.23 8.82 1.84
CA GLY A 47 -1.90 9.96 2.68
C GLY A 47 -2.96 10.21 3.75
N ARG A 48 -3.33 9.15 4.48
CA ARG A 48 -4.27 9.26 5.59
C ARG A 48 -3.73 10.22 6.64
N PHE A 49 -4.52 11.19 7.05
CA PHE A 49 -4.17 12.28 7.98
C PHE A 49 -3.13 13.29 7.46
N ILE A 50 -2.67 13.16 6.22
CA ILE A 50 -1.63 14.01 5.62
C ILE A 50 -2.28 15.00 4.65
N GLU A 51 -2.04 16.30 4.85
CA GLU A 51 -2.57 17.35 3.96
C GLU A 51 -2.01 17.22 2.55
N ARG A 52 -0.70 17.03 2.43
CA ARG A 52 0.01 16.87 1.15
C ARG A 52 0.87 15.61 1.17
N PRO A 53 0.33 14.44 0.74
CA PRO A 53 1.09 13.19 0.71
C PRO A 53 2.15 13.20 -0.38
N PHE A 54 3.12 12.26 -0.32
CA PHE A 54 4.26 12.22 -1.24
C PHE A 54 3.87 12.23 -2.74
N PRO A 55 2.75 11.62 -3.22
CA PRO A 55 2.36 11.77 -4.61
C PRO A 55 2.06 13.22 -5.02
N ALA A 56 1.41 13.98 -4.13
CA ALA A 56 1.11 15.40 -4.36
C ALA A 56 2.37 16.29 -4.29
N LEU A 57 3.32 15.94 -3.43
CA LEU A 57 4.61 16.64 -3.33
C LEU A 57 5.45 16.43 -4.60
N ILE A 58 5.50 15.19 -5.11
CA ILE A 58 6.19 14.86 -6.38
C ILE A 58 5.53 15.58 -7.55
N ALA A 59 4.20 15.57 -7.65
CA ALA A 59 3.48 16.30 -8.69
C ALA A 59 3.87 17.77 -8.75
N ALA A 60 3.91 18.43 -7.59
CA ALA A 60 4.27 19.83 -7.48
C ALA A 60 5.75 20.11 -7.81
N ALA A 61 6.66 19.24 -7.39
CA ALA A 61 8.09 19.41 -7.58
C ALA A 61 8.53 19.10 -9.02
N ALA A 62 7.98 18.05 -9.64
CA ALA A 62 8.35 17.59 -10.97
C ALA A 62 7.49 18.18 -12.09
N GLY A 63 6.39 18.87 -11.77
CA GLY A 63 5.47 19.40 -12.77
C GLY A 63 4.79 18.31 -13.61
N ILE A 64 4.60 17.11 -13.04
CA ILE A 64 3.95 15.96 -13.69
C ILE A 64 2.54 15.74 -13.12
N ALA A 65 1.62 15.33 -13.97
CA ALA A 65 0.32 14.87 -13.51
C ALA A 65 0.51 13.60 -12.67
N ALA A 66 -0.01 13.58 -11.43
CA ALA A 66 0.12 12.46 -10.52
C ALA A 66 -1.26 11.90 -10.15
N ILE A 67 -1.51 10.65 -10.50
CA ILE A 67 -2.72 9.92 -10.16
C ILE A 67 -2.46 9.13 -8.88
N ASN A 68 -3.13 9.52 -7.79
CA ASN A 68 -3.03 8.79 -6.52
C ASN A 68 -4.10 7.70 -6.45
N LEU A 69 -3.70 6.46 -6.66
CA LEU A 69 -4.53 5.26 -6.48
C LEU A 69 -4.31 4.60 -5.10
N GLY A 70 -3.70 5.29 -4.16
CA GLY A 70 -3.61 4.82 -2.77
C GLY A 70 -5.01 4.58 -2.19
N CYS A 71 -5.17 3.47 -1.48
CA CYS A 71 -6.43 3.11 -0.82
C CYS A 71 -6.13 2.55 0.57
N ALA A 72 -6.86 3.02 1.57
CA ALA A 72 -6.67 2.57 2.94
C ALA A 72 -6.78 1.04 3.05
N ASN A 73 -5.79 0.44 3.71
CA ASN A 73 -5.68 -1.01 3.93
C ASN A 73 -5.72 -1.84 2.63
N ALA A 74 -5.28 -1.28 1.52
CA ALA A 74 -5.20 -1.98 0.25
C ALA A 74 -4.25 -3.17 0.32
N GLY A 75 -4.56 -4.20 -0.46
CA GLY A 75 -3.65 -5.25 -0.86
C GLY A 75 -3.56 -5.30 -2.38
N LEU A 76 -2.71 -6.15 -2.92
CA LEU A 76 -2.46 -6.27 -4.35
C LEU A 76 -3.72 -6.63 -5.16
N ASP A 77 -4.63 -7.41 -4.56
CA ASP A 77 -5.88 -7.85 -5.21
C ASP A 77 -6.78 -6.69 -5.64
N LEU A 78 -6.70 -5.53 -4.96
CA LEU A 78 -7.46 -4.34 -5.31
C LEU A 78 -7.09 -3.83 -6.71
N TYR A 79 -5.82 -3.91 -7.06
CA TYR A 79 -5.29 -3.41 -8.33
C TYR A 79 -5.36 -4.45 -9.44
N VAL A 80 -4.86 -5.67 -9.20
CA VAL A 80 -4.77 -6.70 -10.24
C VAL A 80 -6.11 -7.24 -10.70
N LYS A 81 -7.18 -7.02 -9.93
CA LYS A 81 -8.53 -7.48 -10.24
C LYS A 81 -9.45 -6.38 -10.78
N ASP A 82 -8.96 -5.14 -10.94
CA ASP A 82 -9.73 -4.03 -11.48
C ASP A 82 -9.17 -3.57 -12.84
N PRO A 83 -9.82 -3.94 -13.97
CA PRO A 83 -9.32 -3.59 -15.30
C PRO A 83 -9.17 -2.08 -15.52
N SER A 84 -10.06 -1.25 -14.92
CA SER A 84 -9.96 0.20 -15.07
C SER A 84 -8.72 0.79 -14.41
N LEU A 85 -8.24 0.17 -13.32
CA LEU A 85 -7.00 0.59 -12.67
C LEU A 85 -5.79 0.11 -13.45
N LEU A 86 -5.84 -1.11 -14.01
CA LEU A 86 -4.76 -1.65 -14.84
C LEU A 86 -4.58 -0.83 -16.13
N GLU A 87 -5.65 -0.33 -16.76
CA GLU A 87 -5.56 0.59 -17.89
C GLU A 87 -4.78 1.87 -17.55
N ILE A 88 -5.02 2.44 -16.35
CA ILE A 88 -4.28 3.62 -15.87
C ILE A 88 -2.81 3.29 -15.61
N VAL A 89 -2.54 2.12 -15.01
CA VAL A 89 -1.18 1.64 -14.75
C VAL A 89 -0.41 1.45 -16.05
N ALA A 90 -1.04 0.81 -17.05
CA ALA A 90 -0.43 0.55 -18.35
C ALA A 90 -0.11 1.82 -19.15
N GLY A 91 -0.92 2.86 -19.01
CA GLY A 91 -0.71 4.15 -19.69
C GLY A 91 0.25 5.11 -18.97
N ALA A 92 0.69 4.81 -17.76
CA ALA A 92 1.55 5.69 -16.98
C ALA A 92 3.01 5.67 -17.49
N GLU A 93 3.67 6.84 -17.48
CA GLU A 93 5.11 6.94 -17.75
C GLU A 93 5.93 6.32 -16.60
N THR A 94 5.46 6.50 -15.37
CA THR A 94 6.08 5.93 -14.17
C THR A 94 4.98 5.42 -13.23
N ALA A 95 5.09 4.19 -12.79
CA ALA A 95 4.27 3.60 -11.75
C ALA A 95 5.10 3.43 -10.47
N VAL A 96 4.70 4.08 -9.39
CA VAL A 96 5.26 3.88 -8.05
C VAL A 96 4.32 2.97 -7.28
N ILE A 97 4.81 1.80 -6.89
CA ILE A 97 4.04 0.79 -6.18
C ILE A 97 4.61 0.68 -4.75
N GLN A 98 3.92 1.28 -3.79
CA GLN A 98 4.25 1.06 -2.38
C GLN A 98 4.08 -0.42 -2.06
N ILE A 99 5.07 -1.01 -1.41
CA ILE A 99 4.99 -2.39 -0.91
C ILE A 99 3.88 -2.47 0.14
N MET A 100 2.89 -3.30 -0.15
CA MET A 100 1.75 -3.60 0.74
C MET A 100 1.95 -4.97 1.36
N GLY A 101 1.41 -5.17 2.55
CA GLY A 101 1.52 -6.45 3.26
C GLY A 101 0.85 -7.62 2.54
N ALA A 102 1.32 -8.83 2.81
CA ALA A 102 0.85 -10.05 2.15
C ALA A 102 -0.49 -10.57 2.70
N GLN A 103 -0.97 -10.04 3.82
CA GLN A 103 -2.19 -10.49 4.49
C GLN A 103 -3.48 -10.07 3.75
N ASN A 104 -3.45 -8.94 3.02
CA ASN A 104 -4.64 -8.32 2.44
C ASN A 104 -4.88 -8.76 0.99
N MET A 105 -4.90 -10.07 0.74
CA MET A 105 -5.22 -10.63 -0.59
C MET A 105 -5.82 -12.03 -0.46
N SER A 106 -6.64 -12.41 -1.44
CA SER A 106 -7.18 -13.75 -1.52
C SER A 106 -6.07 -14.74 -1.92
N ASN A 107 -6.06 -15.89 -1.29
CA ASN A 107 -5.06 -16.93 -1.46
C ASN A 107 -5.70 -18.32 -1.33
N ARG A 108 -4.91 -19.38 -1.29
CA ARG A 108 -5.40 -20.75 -1.15
C ARG A 108 -6.17 -21.00 0.16
N PHE A 109 -5.89 -20.25 1.22
CA PHE A 109 -6.47 -20.46 2.52
C PHE A 109 -7.71 -19.60 2.80
N TYR A 110 -7.76 -18.37 2.29
CA TYR A 110 -8.91 -17.50 2.52
C TYR A 110 -9.19 -16.52 1.37
N VAL A 111 -10.37 -15.95 1.43
CA VAL A 111 -10.84 -14.93 0.49
C VAL A 111 -11.05 -13.63 1.25
N VAL A 112 -10.56 -12.52 0.69
CA VAL A 112 -10.80 -11.17 1.18
C VAL A 112 -11.85 -10.44 0.32
N HIS A 113 -12.43 -9.39 0.91
CA HIS A 113 -13.38 -8.55 0.17
C HIS A 113 -12.66 -7.77 -0.95
N PRO A 114 -13.17 -7.76 -2.20
CA PRO A 114 -12.44 -7.26 -3.37
C PRO A 114 -12.06 -5.78 -3.33
N ARG A 115 -12.75 -4.96 -2.54
CA ARG A 115 -12.51 -3.50 -2.41
C ARG A 115 -12.05 -3.06 -1.03
N ARG A 116 -12.08 -3.95 -0.05
CA ARG A 116 -11.61 -3.76 1.32
C ARG A 116 -10.79 -4.98 1.67
N ASN A 117 -9.58 -5.01 1.18
CA ASN A 117 -8.74 -6.21 1.23
C ASN A 117 -8.36 -6.63 2.65
N ASP A 118 -8.49 -5.73 3.62
CA ASP A 118 -8.37 -6.02 5.05
C ASP A 118 -9.55 -6.84 5.62
N ARG A 119 -10.66 -6.95 4.86
CA ARG A 119 -11.86 -7.68 5.28
C ARG A 119 -11.79 -9.13 4.85
N PHE A 120 -11.69 -10.01 5.82
CA PHE A 120 -11.87 -11.45 5.65
C PHE A 120 -13.32 -11.76 5.27
N VAL A 121 -13.52 -12.62 4.27
CA VAL A 121 -14.85 -13.02 3.79
C VAL A 121 -15.14 -14.46 4.18
N ARG A 122 -14.19 -15.37 3.92
CA ARG A 122 -14.38 -16.80 4.23
C ARG A 122 -13.07 -17.57 4.21
N ALA A 123 -12.99 -18.60 5.04
CA ALA A 123 -11.95 -19.62 4.97
C ALA A 123 -12.25 -20.64 3.86
N SER A 124 -11.20 -21.18 3.26
CA SER A 124 -11.27 -22.33 2.35
C SER A 124 -11.49 -23.64 3.15
N ALA A 125 -11.85 -24.71 2.44
CA ALA A 125 -11.91 -26.03 3.04
C ALA A 125 -10.54 -26.48 3.59
N THR A 126 -9.47 -26.12 2.91
CA THR A 126 -8.09 -26.42 3.34
C THR A 126 -7.74 -25.73 4.65
N LEU A 127 -8.07 -24.45 4.81
CA LEU A 127 -7.79 -23.72 6.06
C LEU A 127 -8.64 -24.29 7.22
N LYS A 128 -9.90 -24.64 6.96
CA LYS A 128 -10.77 -25.27 7.97
C LYS A 128 -10.27 -26.64 8.42
N ALA A 129 -9.69 -27.42 7.49
CA ALA A 129 -9.08 -28.70 7.83
C ALA A 129 -7.78 -28.55 8.63
N LEU A 130 -7.01 -27.48 8.37
CA LEU A 130 -5.77 -27.17 9.09
C LEU A 130 -6.05 -26.67 10.52
N TYR A 131 -7.18 -25.99 10.73
CA TYR A 131 -7.61 -25.41 12.01
C TYR A 131 -9.05 -25.81 12.35
N PRO A 132 -9.30 -27.09 12.69
CA PRO A 132 -10.67 -27.60 12.91
C PRO A 132 -11.37 -26.99 14.13
N GLU A 133 -10.60 -26.46 15.11
CA GLU A 133 -11.13 -25.87 16.33
C GLU A 133 -11.45 -24.37 16.21
N VAL A 134 -11.12 -23.74 15.06
CA VAL A 134 -11.32 -22.31 14.87
C VAL A 134 -12.69 -22.01 14.28
N ASP A 135 -13.48 -21.20 14.98
CA ASP A 135 -14.73 -20.65 14.41
C ASP A 135 -14.42 -19.42 13.55
N PHE A 136 -14.34 -19.62 12.25
CA PHE A 136 -14.01 -18.57 11.28
C PHE A 136 -15.10 -17.50 11.16
N THR A 137 -16.28 -17.66 11.73
CA THR A 137 -17.36 -16.66 11.69
C THR A 137 -17.11 -15.49 12.65
N GLU A 138 -16.20 -15.65 13.60
CA GLU A 138 -15.83 -14.62 14.57
C GLU A 138 -14.86 -13.55 13.97
N TYR A 139 -14.26 -13.84 12.82
CA TYR A 139 -13.22 -12.98 12.24
C TYR A 139 -13.77 -12.16 11.08
N HIS A 140 -13.54 -10.85 11.14
CA HIS A 140 -13.94 -9.91 10.11
C HIS A 140 -12.74 -9.27 9.41
N PHE A 141 -11.55 -9.31 10.02
CA PHE A 141 -10.32 -8.71 9.51
C PHE A 141 -9.21 -9.75 9.38
N THR A 142 -8.43 -9.63 8.33
CA THR A 142 -7.31 -10.53 8.02
C THR A 142 -6.29 -10.58 9.15
N ARG A 143 -5.91 -9.42 9.72
CA ARG A 143 -4.94 -9.37 10.83
C ARG A 143 -5.43 -10.14 12.06
N HIS A 144 -6.68 -9.94 12.48
CA HIS A 144 -7.25 -10.66 13.63
C HIS A 144 -7.30 -12.17 13.38
N LEU A 145 -7.68 -12.58 12.16
CA LEU A 145 -7.65 -13.98 11.76
C LEU A 145 -6.23 -14.54 11.90
N LEU A 146 -5.22 -13.89 11.29
CA LEU A 146 -3.85 -14.39 11.31
C LEU A 146 -3.26 -14.47 12.73
N MET A 147 -3.57 -13.50 13.59
CA MET A 147 -3.17 -13.56 15.01
C MET A 147 -3.75 -14.79 15.69
N ALA A 148 -5.06 -15.04 15.52
CA ALA A 148 -5.71 -16.22 16.10
C ALA A 148 -5.15 -17.54 15.56
N LEU A 149 -4.86 -17.62 14.26
CA LEU A 149 -4.26 -18.82 13.66
C LEU A 149 -2.86 -19.09 14.22
N ARG A 150 -2.03 -18.05 14.38
CA ARG A 150 -0.70 -18.15 15.00
C ARG A 150 -0.80 -18.63 16.45
N ASP A 151 -1.68 -18.02 17.23
CA ASP A 151 -1.84 -18.32 18.65
C ASP A 151 -2.41 -19.74 18.86
N GLN A 152 -3.26 -20.22 17.94
CA GLN A 152 -3.82 -21.57 17.98
C GLN A 152 -2.79 -22.65 17.63
N SER A 153 -1.97 -22.44 16.60
CA SER A 153 -0.95 -23.39 16.17
C SER A 153 0.17 -22.71 15.39
N PRO A 154 1.30 -22.34 16.03
CA PRO A 154 2.44 -21.74 15.36
C PRO A 154 2.96 -22.57 14.18
N GLY A 155 3.05 -23.91 14.32
CA GLY A 155 3.55 -24.78 13.25
C GLY A 155 2.63 -24.83 12.02
N CYS A 156 1.30 -24.80 12.21
CA CYS A 156 0.37 -24.68 11.09
C CYS A 156 0.41 -23.26 10.49
N PHE A 157 0.73 -22.25 11.31
CA PHE A 157 0.81 -20.87 10.86
C PHE A 157 1.97 -20.63 9.88
N GLU A 158 3.09 -21.35 10.03
CA GLU A 158 4.20 -21.30 9.06
C GLU A 158 3.72 -21.64 7.63
N LEU A 159 2.86 -22.65 7.47
CA LEU A 159 2.29 -23.01 6.17
C LEU A 159 1.40 -21.89 5.60
N VAL A 160 0.71 -21.15 6.47
CA VAL A 160 -0.09 -19.99 6.06
C VAL A 160 0.81 -18.87 5.60
N VAL A 161 1.89 -18.58 6.31
CA VAL A 161 2.88 -17.55 5.96
C VAL A 161 3.56 -17.87 4.62
N GLU A 162 4.00 -19.12 4.41
CA GLU A 162 4.60 -19.56 3.14
C GLU A 162 3.65 -19.32 1.95
N GLU A 163 2.38 -19.71 2.08
CA GLU A 163 1.39 -19.46 1.04
C GLU A 163 1.19 -17.97 0.77
N LEU A 164 1.08 -17.15 1.82
CA LEU A 164 0.90 -15.70 1.69
C LEU A 164 2.09 -15.06 0.98
N ARG A 165 3.31 -15.43 1.33
CA ARG A 165 4.54 -14.95 0.69
C ARG A 165 4.60 -15.35 -0.79
N ALA A 166 4.33 -16.62 -1.11
CA ALA A 166 4.32 -17.11 -2.49
C ALA A 166 3.24 -16.42 -3.33
N ALA A 167 2.02 -16.29 -2.80
CA ALA A 167 0.92 -15.61 -3.46
C ALA A 167 1.21 -14.12 -3.68
N TRP A 168 1.87 -13.45 -2.73
CA TRP A 168 2.26 -12.04 -2.84
C TRP A 168 3.27 -11.83 -3.97
N VAL A 169 4.31 -12.63 -4.04
CA VAL A 169 5.32 -12.54 -5.13
C VAL A 169 4.65 -12.74 -6.50
N ALA A 170 3.79 -13.75 -6.63
CA ALA A 170 3.07 -14.00 -7.87
C ALA A 170 2.15 -12.82 -8.26
N ARG A 171 1.45 -12.21 -7.31
CA ARG A 171 0.59 -11.04 -7.55
C ARG A 171 1.38 -9.79 -7.91
N MET A 172 2.50 -9.54 -7.24
CA MET A 172 3.35 -8.39 -7.55
C MET A 172 3.94 -8.52 -8.95
N ARG A 173 4.41 -9.72 -9.34
CA ARG A 173 4.86 -9.98 -10.73
C ARG A 173 3.74 -9.68 -11.72
N SER A 174 2.54 -10.20 -11.49
CA SER A 174 1.39 -9.96 -12.36
C SER A 174 1.01 -8.48 -12.46
N LEU A 175 1.19 -7.69 -11.39
CA LEU A 175 1.00 -6.24 -11.43
C LEU A 175 2.10 -5.54 -12.22
N LEU A 176 3.35 -5.93 -12.02
CA LEU A 176 4.51 -5.36 -12.73
C LEU A 176 4.46 -5.62 -14.23
N GLU A 177 3.95 -6.77 -14.67
CA GLU A 177 3.71 -7.09 -16.09
C GLU A 177 2.72 -6.13 -16.76
N GLN A 178 1.88 -5.43 -16.00
CA GLN A 178 0.95 -4.43 -16.55
C GLN A 178 1.58 -3.05 -16.69
N VAL A 179 2.76 -2.81 -16.12
CA VAL A 179 3.45 -1.53 -16.20
C VAL A 179 4.22 -1.45 -17.51
N SER A 180 3.79 -0.59 -18.44
CA SER A 180 4.50 -0.38 -19.71
C SER A 180 5.64 0.62 -19.60
N GLY A 181 5.58 1.53 -18.65
CA GLY A 181 6.60 2.54 -18.36
C GLY A 181 7.61 2.07 -17.32
N ARG A 182 8.18 3.02 -16.58
CA ARG A 182 9.06 2.72 -15.45
C ARG A 182 8.26 2.19 -14.27
N ALA A 183 8.72 1.11 -13.67
CA ALA A 183 8.20 0.57 -12.42
C ALA A 183 9.14 0.86 -11.26
N ILE A 184 8.62 1.44 -10.18
CA ILE A 184 9.35 1.67 -8.94
C ILE A 184 8.61 0.97 -7.81
N LEU A 185 9.29 0.07 -7.13
CA LEU A 185 8.84 -0.54 -5.89
C LEU A 185 9.30 0.34 -4.73
N LEU A 186 8.37 0.85 -3.94
CA LEU A 186 8.66 1.69 -2.80
C LEU A 186 8.47 0.90 -1.49
N TRP A 187 9.57 0.56 -0.83
CA TRP A 187 9.54 0.15 0.56
C TRP A 187 9.40 1.41 1.43
N LEU A 188 8.31 1.51 2.15
CA LEU A 188 8.00 2.64 3.03
C LEU A 188 7.49 2.11 4.35
N SER A 189 8.33 2.14 5.38
CA SER A 189 8.08 1.49 6.66
C SER A 189 8.93 2.11 7.77
N ASP A 190 8.63 1.80 9.01
CA ASP A 190 9.45 2.05 10.20
C ASP A 190 10.44 0.90 10.49
N ARG A 191 10.39 -0.19 9.71
CA ARG A 191 11.32 -1.33 9.77
C ARG A 191 12.05 -1.57 8.45
N ALA A 192 13.22 -2.16 8.52
CA ALA A 192 13.95 -2.64 7.34
C ALA A 192 13.33 -3.94 6.78
N PRO A 193 13.46 -4.21 5.46
CA PRO A 193 12.94 -5.45 4.88
C PRO A 193 13.68 -6.72 5.34
N GLU A 194 14.88 -6.58 5.93
CA GLU A 194 15.63 -7.68 6.56
C GLU A 194 15.03 -8.12 7.89
N ASP A 195 14.32 -7.22 8.57
CA ASP A 195 13.69 -7.53 9.84
C ASP A 195 12.53 -8.47 9.58
N ASP A 196 12.58 -9.68 10.09
CA ASP A 196 11.49 -10.63 9.98
C ASP A 196 10.28 -10.08 10.73
N ALA A 197 9.30 -9.62 9.96
CA ALA A 197 8.01 -9.22 10.51
C ALA A 197 7.12 -10.46 10.70
N GLU A 198 7.57 -11.39 11.51
CA GLU A 198 6.69 -12.42 12.07
C GLU A 198 5.71 -11.82 13.08
N GLU A 199 6.01 -10.60 13.53
CA GLU A 199 5.11 -9.87 14.42
C GLU A 199 3.95 -9.29 13.62
N LEU A 200 2.77 -9.90 13.82
CA LEU A 200 1.47 -9.36 13.38
C LEU A 200 1.05 -8.15 14.25
N SER A 201 2.03 -7.53 14.91
CA SER A 201 1.84 -6.40 15.81
C SER A 201 1.42 -5.13 15.04
N PRO A 202 0.67 -4.22 15.64
CA PRO A 202 0.44 -2.89 15.08
C PRO A 202 1.77 -2.19 14.76
N GLY A 203 1.90 -1.58 13.57
CA GLY A 203 3.10 -0.88 13.14
C GLY A 203 4.07 -1.72 12.29
N GLY A 204 3.93 -3.04 12.18
CA GLY A 204 4.83 -3.90 11.39
C GLY A 204 4.54 -3.94 9.89
N GLU A 205 3.85 -2.95 9.31
CA GLU A 205 3.60 -2.93 7.86
C GLU A 205 4.91 -2.65 7.06
N PRO A 206 5.07 -3.27 5.89
CA PRO A 206 4.21 -4.26 5.25
C PRO A 206 4.34 -5.66 5.88
N LEU A 207 3.21 -6.17 6.43
CA LEU A 207 3.19 -7.46 7.13
C LEU A 207 3.60 -8.61 6.24
N LEU A 208 4.42 -9.53 6.80
CA LEU A 208 4.86 -10.79 6.19
C LEU A 208 5.70 -10.62 4.91
N VAL A 209 6.04 -9.39 4.51
CA VAL A 209 6.93 -9.12 3.39
C VAL A 209 8.36 -8.91 3.90
N ASN A 210 9.33 -9.51 3.23
CA ASN A 210 10.74 -9.48 3.60
C ASN A 210 11.66 -9.27 2.39
N ARG A 211 12.97 -9.18 2.65
CA ARG A 211 14.02 -8.98 1.63
C ARG A 211 14.03 -10.10 0.57
N GLU A 212 13.79 -11.34 0.95
CA GLU A 212 13.79 -12.47 0.03
C GLU A 212 12.69 -12.33 -1.03
N MET A 213 11.48 -11.92 -0.62
CA MET A 213 10.37 -11.65 -1.53
C MET A 213 10.66 -10.50 -2.49
N LEU A 214 11.36 -9.45 -2.02
CA LEU A 214 11.78 -8.33 -2.88
C LEU A 214 12.86 -8.78 -3.86
N ALA A 215 13.84 -9.58 -3.41
CA ALA A 215 14.87 -10.16 -4.28
C ALA A 215 14.29 -11.06 -5.37
N ALA A 216 13.21 -11.79 -5.08
CA ALA A 216 12.49 -12.59 -6.06
C ALA A 216 11.86 -11.76 -7.20
N LEU A 217 11.81 -10.44 -7.11
CA LEU A 217 11.31 -9.54 -8.16
C LEU A 217 12.43 -8.86 -8.97
N ALA A 218 13.71 -9.14 -8.70
CA ALA A 218 14.85 -8.44 -9.30
C ALA A 218 14.91 -8.58 -10.84
N ASP A 219 14.40 -9.67 -11.38
CA ASP A 219 14.34 -9.95 -12.82
C ASP A 219 13.21 -9.19 -13.56
N THR A 220 12.32 -8.53 -12.84
CA THR A 220 11.21 -7.77 -13.45
C THR A 220 11.62 -6.42 -14.05
N GLY A 221 12.83 -5.95 -13.75
CA GLY A 221 13.32 -4.62 -14.14
C GLY A 221 12.75 -3.47 -13.31
N ALA A 222 11.95 -3.74 -12.29
CA ALA A 222 11.47 -2.72 -11.36
C ALA A 222 12.61 -2.21 -10.45
N GLU A 223 12.67 -0.91 -10.26
CA GLU A 223 13.66 -0.29 -9.38
C GLU A 223 13.15 -0.27 -7.93
N LEU A 224 13.94 -0.77 -6.98
CA LEU A 224 13.59 -0.74 -5.56
C LEU A 224 14.13 0.53 -4.91
N VAL A 225 13.23 1.30 -4.32
CA VAL A 225 13.54 2.47 -3.49
C VAL A 225 13.11 2.16 -2.06
N GLU A 226 14.03 2.27 -1.13
CA GLU A 226 13.78 1.99 0.28
C GLU A 226 13.80 3.28 1.10
N HIS A 227 12.77 3.47 1.88
CA HIS A 227 12.70 4.48 2.94
C HIS A 227 12.27 3.81 4.24
N VAL A 228 13.22 3.65 5.13
CA VAL A 228 12.98 3.22 6.51
C VAL A 228 12.94 4.48 7.37
N ALA A 229 11.80 4.76 7.97
CA ALA A 229 11.61 5.94 8.79
C ALA A 229 12.55 5.90 10.02
N SER A 230 13.33 6.95 10.18
CA SER A 230 14.24 7.07 11.31
C SER A 230 13.49 7.28 12.64
N PRO A 231 14.11 6.96 13.80
CA PRO A 231 13.51 7.26 15.10
C PRO A 231 13.10 8.72 15.27
N ALA A 232 13.83 9.66 14.66
CA ALA A 232 13.51 11.10 14.71
C ALA A 232 12.27 11.44 13.88
N GLU A 233 12.09 10.82 12.71
CA GLU A 233 10.89 10.94 11.88
C GLU A 233 9.68 10.35 12.59
N ILE A 234 9.82 9.17 13.22
CA ILE A 234 8.77 8.51 13.98
C ILE A 234 8.39 9.36 15.22
N ALA A 235 9.36 9.90 15.93
CA ALA A 235 9.11 10.75 17.09
C ALA A 235 8.35 12.04 16.74
N SER A 236 8.63 12.65 15.57
CA SER A 236 7.89 13.81 15.05
C SER A 236 6.58 13.43 14.34
N GLY A 237 6.28 12.15 14.20
CA GLY A 237 5.30 11.58 13.29
C GLY A 237 3.94 12.25 13.26
N ARG A 238 3.37 12.67 14.40
CA ARG A 238 2.03 13.28 14.45
C ARG A 238 2.01 14.80 14.31
N GLU A 239 3.16 15.45 14.29
CA GLU A 239 3.23 16.88 14.07
C GLU A 239 2.69 17.22 12.68
N ALA A 240 1.76 18.19 12.62
CA ALA A 240 1.06 18.60 11.39
C ALA A 240 0.21 17.51 10.70
N MET A 241 -0.08 16.37 11.33
CA MET A 241 -1.19 15.51 10.91
C MET A 241 -2.54 16.15 11.28
N ILE A 242 -3.56 15.91 10.46
CA ILE A 242 -4.92 16.41 10.69
C ILE A 242 -5.83 15.22 10.97
N TYR A 243 -6.29 15.07 12.19
CA TYR A 243 -7.17 13.97 12.60
C TYR A 243 -8.03 14.39 13.80
N SER A 244 -9.16 13.71 13.98
CA SER A 244 -10.02 13.88 15.14
C SER A 244 -9.50 13.11 16.36
N GLU A 245 -9.95 13.45 17.58
CA GLU A 245 -9.58 12.71 18.79
C GLU A 245 -9.92 11.22 18.69
N LEU A 246 -11.01 10.86 18.05
CA LEU A 246 -11.43 9.48 17.84
C LEU A 246 -10.46 8.69 16.93
N GLU A 247 -9.69 9.38 16.09
CA GLU A 247 -8.75 8.76 15.16
C GLU A 247 -7.30 8.76 15.69
N GLN A 248 -7.08 9.23 16.90
CA GLN A 248 -5.74 9.33 17.50
C GLN A 248 -4.99 7.99 17.49
N ALA A 249 -5.67 6.90 17.80
CA ALA A 249 -5.06 5.56 17.78
C ALA A 249 -4.58 5.18 16.37
N ALA A 250 -5.42 5.42 15.36
CA ALA A 250 -5.06 5.16 13.96
C ALA A 250 -3.95 6.09 13.45
N ALA A 251 -3.93 7.36 13.90
CA ALA A 251 -2.87 8.31 13.52
C ALA A 251 -1.49 7.93 14.10
N ARG A 252 -1.46 7.19 15.21
CA ARG A 252 -0.20 6.68 15.80
C ARG A 252 0.47 5.61 14.96
N GLU A 253 -0.29 4.91 14.13
CA GLU A 253 0.19 3.84 13.25
C GLU A 253 0.62 4.37 11.87
N MET A 254 0.46 5.67 11.59
CA MET A 254 0.77 6.27 10.30
C MET A 254 2.09 7.03 10.33
N LEU A 255 2.78 7.03 9.21
CA LEU A 255 3.99 7.83 9.00
C LEU A 255 3.63 9.30 8.77
N GLY A 256 4.40 10.20 9.38
CA GLY A 256 4.08 11.61 9.43
C GLY A 256 4.44 12.41 8.17
N PRO A 257 4.04 13.70 8.11
CA PRO A 257 4.29 14.58 6.97
C PRO A 257 5.77 14.70 6.59
N ARG A 258 6.68 14.59 7.57
CA ARG A 258 8.13 14.63 7.34
C ARG A 258 8.58 13.44 6.50
N VAL A 259 8.12 12.23 6.83
CA VAL A 259 8.40 11.02 6.05
C VAL A 259 7.91 11.18 4.61
N HIS A 260 6.71 11.74 4.39
CA HIS A 260 6.20 12.01 3.06
C HIS A 260 7.08 12.99 2.27
N ALA A 261 7.64 14.01 2.93
CA ALA A 261 8.57 14.95 2.29
C ALA A 261 9.89 14.27 1.90
N ASP A 262 10.45 13.44 2.79
CA ASP A 262 11.70 12.72 2.56
C ASP A 262 11.55 11.64 1.47
N VAL A 263 10.43 10.93 1.44
CA VAL A 263 10.07 10.01 0.34
C VAL A 263 9.93 10.75 -0.98
N ALA A 264 9.27 11.92 -0.99
CA ALA A 264 9.13 12.71 -2.20
C ALA A 264 10.49 13.18 -2.73
N ALA A 265 11.38 13.63 -1.84
CA ALA A 265 12.75 14.04 -2.22
C ALA A 265 13.56 12.86 -2.78
N ARG A 266 13.42 11.67 -2.18
CA ARG A 266 14.10 10.44 -2.61
C ARG A 266 13.60 9.93 -3.96
N LEU A 267 12.31 10.11 -4.25
CA LEU A 267 11.70 9.71 -5.51
C LEU A 267 11.85 10.78 -6.62
N ALA A 268 12.08 12.06 -6.28
CA ALA A 268 12.16 13.15 -7.24
C ALA A 268 13.12 12.91 -8.45
N PRO A 269 14.30 12.28 -8.28
CA PRO A 269 15.20 12.00 -9.40
C PRO A 269 14.60 11.15 -10.52
N PHE A 270 13.60 10.34 -10.21
CA PHE A 270 12.93 9.45 -11.17
C PHE A 270 11.93 10.19 -12.10
N PHE A 271 11.60 11.44 -11.79
CA PHE A 271 10.62 12.26 -12.51
C PHE A 271 11.22 13.45 -13.27
N GLY A 272 12.54 13.62 -13.25
CA GLY A 272 13.24 14.72 -13.95
C GLY A 272 13.16 14.59 -15.48
N ALA A 273 13.07 15.70 -16.18
CA ALA A 273 13.17 15.76 -17.64
C ALA A 273 14.58 15.33 -18.07
N GLY A 274 14.77 14.11 -18.56
CA GLY A 274 16.07 13.68 -19.09
C GLY A 274 16.37 12.18 -19.08
N HIS A 275 15.45 11.31 -18.69
CA HIS A 275 15.65 9.88 -18.84
C HIS A 275 15.01 9.37 -20.13
N GLU A 276 15.81 9.32 -21.20
CA GLU A 276 15.46 8.55 -22.40
C GLU A 276 15.26 7.08 -22.02
N MET A 277 14.06 6.57 -22.28
CA MET A 277 13.75 5.15 -22.15
C MET A 277 14.66 4.34 -23.10
N LYS A 278 15.59 3.57 -22.56
CA LYS A 278 16.16 2.45 -23.30
C LYS A 278 15.06 1.39 -23.46
N ARG A 279 14.43 1.38 -24.64
CA ARG A 279 13.61 0.23 -25.05
C ARG A 279 14.56 -0.96 -25.20
N PRO A 280 14.29 -2.12 -24.57
CA PRO A 280 14.98 -3.34 -24.97
C PRO A 280 14.57 -3.67 -26.39
N ALA A 281 15.58 -4.09 -27.18
CA ALA A 281 15.45 -4.53 -28.57
C ALA A 281 14.70 -5.87 -28.66
#